data_c97ae5aa2834017c0202d799cdbfaeaa
#
_entry.id   c97ae5aa2834017c0202d799cdbfaeaa
#
_cell.length_a   1.000
_cell.length_b   1.000
_cell.length_c   1.000
_cell.angle_alpha   90.00
_cell.angle_beta   90.00
_cell.angle_gamma   90.00
#
_symmetry.space_group_name_H-M   'P 1'
#
loop_
_entity.id
_entity.type
_entity.pdbx_description
1 polymer ?
#
loop_
_entity_poly.entity_id
_entity_poly.type
_entity_poly.pdbx_seq_one_letter_code
_entity_poly.pdbx_strand_id
1 'polypeptide(L)'
;MGNCNSEASSQTQPHSDHHPRPRSNSNGITILPPNSKPYVGRVLGHPLEDVHDTYTFGRELGRGQFGVTYLFTHKQTKQQFACKSIATCKLVHRDDLEDVRREVQMMHHLTGHRNIVELKSAYEDRYSINLIMELCGDGELFDRIIAKSHYSERAADDLCRQVVTVVHDCHTMGVMHRDLKP
;
A
#
# COMPACT_ATOMS: atom_id res chain seq x y z
N MET A 1 39.88 -51.83 -34.08
CA MET A 1 40.60 -50.91 -33.21
C MET A 1 39.94 -49.57 -33.37
N GLY A 2 39.17 -49.13 -32.46
CA GLY A 2 38.48 -47.85 -32.52
C GLY A 2 37.71 -47.61 -31.26
N ASN A 3 38.16 -46.71 -30.49
CA ASN A 3 37.68 -46.39 -29.15
C ASN A 3 36.44 -45.49 -29.21
N CYS A 4 35.38 -45.87 -28.54
CA CYS A 4 34.19 -45.05 -28.30
C CYS A 4 34.45 -44.15 -27.13
N ASN A 5 34.37 -42.83 -27.31
CA ASN A 5 34.25 -41.88 -26.22
C ASN A 5 32.81 -41.35 -26.16
N SER A 6 32.16 -41.67 -25.10
CA SER A 6 30.82 -41.20 -24.72
C SER A 6 30.93 -39.83 -24.03
N GLU A 7 30.44 -38.78 -24.66
CA GLU A 7 30.23 -37.48 -24.00
C GLU A 7 28.91 -37.49 -23.24
N ALA A 8 29.01 -37.31 -21.93
CA ALA A 8 27.86 -37.15 -21.05
C ALA A 8 27.36 -35.71 -21.10
N SER A 9 26.20 -35.51 -21.72
CA SER A 9 25.49 -34.24 -21.69
C SER A 9 24.85 -34.01 -20.30
N SER A 10 25.39 -33.09 -19.54
CA SER A 10 24.79 -32.61 -18.31
C SER A 10 23.61 -31.67 -18.63
N GLN A 11 22.40 -32.19 -18.48
CA GLN A 11 21.17 -31.38 -18.50
C GLN A 11 21.02 -30.65 -17.17
N THR A 12 21.23 -29.34 -17.17
CA THR A 12 20.83 -28.43 -16.11
C THR A 12 19.32 -28.23 -16.15
N GLN A 13 18.61 -28.78 -15.20
CA GLN A 13 17.20 -28.49 -14.99
C GLN A 13 17.04 -27.07 -14.39
N PRO A 14 16.07 -26.26 -14.86
CA PRO A 14 15.76 -24.99 -14.19
C PRO A 14 15.04 -25.27 -12.88
N HIS A 15 15.61 -24.82 -11.79
CA HIS A 15 14.93 -24.74 -10.49
C HIS A 15 13.73 -23.81 -10.61
N SER A 16 12.54 -24.38 -10.64
CA SER A 16 11.30 -23.64 -10.47
C SER A 16 11.13 -23.33 -8.98
N ASP A 17 11.41 -22.09 -8.59
CA ASP A 17 11.05 -21.57 -7.28
C ASP A 17 9.54 -21.50 -7.16
N HIS A 18 8.94 -22.59 -6.67
CA HIS A 18 7.55 -22.62 -6.26
C HIS A 18 7.43 -21.94 -4.91
N HIS A 19 7.26 -20.61 -4.92
CA HIS A 19 6.76 -19.92 -3.73
C HIS A 19 5.27 -20.28 -3.53
N PRO A 20 4.90 -20.85 -2.37
CA PRO A 20 3.51 -21.16 -2.08
C PRO A 20 2.69 -19.86 -2.08
N ARG A 21 1.63 -19.83 -2.89
CA ARG A 21 0.67 -18.71 -2.90
C ARG A 21 -0.03 -18.63 -1.55
N PRO A 22 -0.18 -17.44 -0.97
CA PRO A 22 -0.90 -17.27 0.27
C PRO A 22 -2.36 -17.72 0.09
N ARG A 23 -2.85 -18.54 1.01
CA ARG A 23 -4.26 -18.97 1.05
C ARG A 23 -5.07 -17.93 1.81
N SER A 24 -6.16 -17.45 1.22
CA SER A 24 -7.16 -16.64 1.92
C SER A 24 -8.23 -17.55 2.53
N ASN A 25 -8.68 -17.23 3.75
CA ASN A 25 -9.86 -17.85 4.35
C ASN A 25 -11.13 -17.19 3.80
N SER A 26 -12.31 -17.74 4.14
CA SER A 26 -13.64 -17.25 3.72
C SER A 26 -13.92 -15.79 4.11
N ASN A 27 -13.10 -15.17 4.96
CA ASN A 27 -13.22 -13.79 5.42
C ASN A 27 -12.22 -12.84 4.72
N GLY A 28 -11.53 -13.27 3.65
CA GLY A 28 -10.57 -12.43 2.91
C GLY A 28 -9.25 -12.17 3.63
N ILE A 29 -9.02 -12.75 4.81
CA ILE A 29 -7.78 -12.61 5.56
C ILE A 29 -6.71 -13.46 4.88
N THR A 30 -5.65 -12.84 4.39
CA THR A 30 -4.49 -13.55 3.85
C THR A 30 -3.76 -14.27 4.99
N ILE A 31 -3.94 -15.60 5.09
CA ILE A 31 -3.20 -16.43 6.03
C ILE A 31 -1.81 -16.65 5.44
N LEU A 32 -0.79 -16.08 6.08
CA LEU A 32 0.60 -16.31 5.72
C LEU A 32 1.00 -17.76 6.08
N PRO A 33 1.89 -18.38 5.27
CA PRO A 33 2.37 -19.73 5.57
C PRO A 33 3.11 -19.75 6.91
N PRO A 34 2.99 -20.83 7.70
CA PRO A 34 3.53 -20.94 9.07
C PRO A 34 5.06 -20.83 9.18
N ASN A 35 5.79 -20.68 8.07
CA ASN A 35 7.24 -20.62 8.01
C ASN A 35 7.81 -19.28 7.53
N SER A 36 7.01 -18.22 7.42
CA SER A 36 7.55 -16.89 7.17
C SER A 36 8.29 -16.44 8.44
N LYS A 37 9.61 -16.32 8.37
CA LYS A 37 10.40 -15.76 9.48
C LYS A 37 9.86 -14.36 9.75
N PRO A 38 9.37 -14.06 10.97
CA PRO A 38 8.91 -12.72 11.28
C PRO A 38 10.08 -11.75 11.15
N TYR A 39 9.84 -10.61 10.51
CA TYR A 39 10.80 -9.53 10.50
C TYR A 39 11.16 -9.13 11.94
N VAL A 40 12.43 -9.21 12.30
CA VAL A 40 12.93 -9.04 13.69
C VAL A 40 13.02 -7.55 14.08
N GLY A 41 12.72 -6.60 13.20
CA GLY A 41 12.81 -5.17 13.46
C GLY A 41 11.46 -4.47 13.40
N ARG A 42 11.31 -3.39 14.16
CA ARG A 42 10.15 -2.49 14.06
C ARG A 42 10.36 -1.51 12.92
N VAL A 43 9.40 -1.45 12.02
CA VAL A 43 9.46 -0.51 10.89
C VAL A 43 9.10 0.91 11.35
N LEU A 44 8.04 1.04 12.14
CA LEU A 44 7.55 2.34 12.62
C LEU A 44 8.24 2.82 13.90
N GLY A 45 8.96 1.94 14.59
CA GLY A 45 9.71 2.29 15.81
C GLY A 45 8.88 2.35 17.10
N HIS A 46 7.56 2.16 17.03
CA HIS A 46 6.70 2.12 18.22
C HIS A 46 6.33 0.67 18.64
N PRO A 47 5.69 0.48 19.82
CA PRO A 47 5.21 -0.82 20.24
C PRO A 47 4.30 -1.46 19.19
N LEU A 48 4.35 -2.80 19.12
CA LEU A 48 3.44 -3.56 18.26
C LEU A 48 2.02 -3.46 18.83
N GLU A 49 1.07 -3.06 17.98
CA GLU A 49 -0.34 -2.93 18.34
C GLU A 49 -1.19 -3.61 17.29
N ASP A 50 -2.18 -4.38 17.73
CA ASP A 50 -3.14 -5.00 16.82
C ASP A 50 -4.22 -3.98 16.44
N VAL A 51 -4.25 -3.61 15.16
CA VAL A 51 -5.26 -2.70 14.61
C VAL A 51 -6.68 -3.22 14.81
N HIS A 52 -6.83 -4.55 14.92
CA HIS A 52 -8.11 -5.20 15.16
C HIS A 52 -8.70 -4.94 16.55
N ASP A 53 -7.92 -4.45 17.52
CA ASP A 53 -8.46 -4.03 18.81
C ASP A 53 -9.34 -2.78 18.66
N THR A 54 -8.97 -1.88 17.77
CA THR A 54 -9.63 -0.57 17.57
C THR A 54 -10.62 -0.56 16.42
N TYR A 55 -10.33 -1.30 15.33
CA TYR A 55 -11.11 -1.24 14.09
C TYR A 55 -11.72 -2.61 13.73
N THR A 56 -12.84 -2.56 13.01
CA THR A 56 -13.45 -3.70 12.35
C THR A 56 -13.06 -3.67 10.87
N PHE A 57 -12.60 -4.80 10.38
CA PHE A 57 -12.18 -5.02 9.00
C PHE A 57 -13.40 -5.13 8.07
N GLY A 58 -13.37 -4.44 6.94
CA GLY A 58 -14.43 -4.42 5.93
C GLY A 58 -13.95 -4.89 4.56
N ARG A 59 -14.64 -4.44 3.50
CA ARG A 59 -14.34 -4.84 2.12
C ARG A 59 -13.04 -4.26 1.60
N GLU A 60 -12.43 -4.91 0.62
CA GLU A 60 -11.31 -4.36 -0.16
C GLU A 60 -11.78 -3.12 -0.95
N LEU A 61 -10.99 -2.06 -0.89
CA LEU A 61 -11.20 -0.82 -1.64
C LEU A 61 -10.30 -0.76 -2.88
N GLY A 62 -9.11 -1.35 -2.79
CA GLY A 62 -8.15 -1.37 -3.89
C GLY A 62 -6.90 -2.15 -3.54
N ARG A 63 -6.07 -2.41 -4.56
CA ARG A 63 -4.83 -3.17 -4.43
C ARG A 63 -3.69 -2.48 -5.16
N GLY A 64 -2.61 -2.23 -4.45
CA GLY A 64 -1.38 -1.66 -4.99
C GLY A 64 -0.21 -2.65 -4.95
N GLN A 65 0.94 -2.19 -5.38
CA GLN A 65 2.18 -2.98 -5.44
C GLN A 65 2.59 -3.53 -4.04
N PHE A 66 2.57 -2.67 -3.02
CA PHE A 66 3.07 -3.01 -1.68
C PHE A 66 1.99 -3.53 -0.74
N GLY A 67 0.71 -3.30 -1.02
CA GLY A 67 -0.35 -3.66 -0.10
C GLY A 67 -1.74 -3.63 -0.68
N VAL A 68 -2.71 -3.88 0.20
CA VAL A 68 -4.13 -3.85 -0.12
C VAL A 68 -4.80 -2.82 0.77
N THR A 69 -5.67 -2.01 0.18
CA THR A 69 -6.45 -1.02 0.92
C THR A 69 -7.84 -1.59 1.23
N TYR A 70 -8.23 -1.51 2.48
CA TYR A 70 -9.51 -2.00 2.99
C TYR A 70 -10.33 -0.89 3.63
N LEU A 71 -11.63 -1.08 3.65
CA LEU A 71 -12.54 -0.27 4.45
C LEU A 71 -12.44 -0.70 5.92
N PHE A 72 -12.09 0.22 6.81
CA PHE A 72 -12.09 -0.01 8.24
C PHE A 72 -13.16 0.82 8.92
N THR A 73 -13.77 0.26 9.97
CA THR A 73 -14.77 0.96 10.80
C THR A 73 -14.27 1.00 12.24
N HIS A 74 -14.11 2.18 12.80
CA HIS A 74 -13.72 2.34 14.19
C HIS A 74 -14.82 1.79 15.11
N LYS A 75 -14.47 0.89 16.02
CA LYS A 75 -15.44 0.13 16.81
C LYS A 75 -16.35 0.97 17.69
N GLN A 76 -15.82 2.04 18.28
CA GLN A 76 -16.58 2.92 19.17
C GLN A 76 -17.36 3.98 18.41
N THR A 77 -16.69 4.77 17.55
CA THR A 77 -17.29 5.92 16.86
C THR A 77 -18.12 5.56 15.64
N LYS A 78 -17.96 4.33 15.12
CA LYS A 78 -18.56 3.85 13.85
C LYS A 78 -18.10 4.62 12.61
N GLN A 79 -17.12 5.51 12.75
CA GLN A 79 -16.53 6.23 11.64
C GLN A 79 -15.76 5.28 10.72
N GLN A 80 -15.84 5.53 9.42
CA GLN A 80 -15.17 4.73 8.39
C GLN A 80 -13.85 5.39 7.95
N PHE A 81 -12.88 4.55 7.64
CA PHE A 81 -11.54 4.91 7.22
C PHE A 81 -11.05 4.00 6.09
N ALA A 82 -10.10 4.47 5.32
CA ALA A 82 -9.31 3.61 4.44
C ALA A 82 -8.08 3.10 5.22
N CYS A 83 -7.80 1.81 5.14
CA CYS A 83 -6.60 1.21 5.73
C CYS A 83 -5.75 0.57 4.65
N LYS A 84 -4.55 1.11 4.41
CA LYS A 84 -3.54 0.48 3.57
C LYS A 84 -2.77 -0.53 4.43
N SER A 85 -2.99 -1.82 4.17
CA SER A 85 -2.33 -2.92 4.86
C SER A 85 -1.16 -3.44 4.02
N ILE A 86 0.05 -3.35 4.56
CA ILE A 86 1.31 -3.75 3.93
C ILE A 86 1.83 -4.97 4.67
N ALA A 87 1.87 -6.13 3.99
CA ALA A 87 2.38 -7.36 4.61
C ALA A 87 3.90 -7.28 4.80
N THR A 88 4.38 -7.48 6.04
CA THR A 88 5.83 -7.42 6.37
C THR A 88 6.66 -8.46 5.62
N CYS A 89 6.06 -9.60 5.25
CA CYS A 89 6.75 -10.62 4.45
C CYS A 89 7.07 -10.19 3.00
N LYS A 90 6.46 -9.10 2.51
CA LYS A 90 6.78 -8.50 1.21
C LYS A 90 7.94 -7.50 1.29
N LEU A 91 8.29 -7.04 2.47
CA LEU A 91 9.38 -6.11 2.72
C LEU A 91 10.67 -6.91 2.91
N VAL A 92 11.22 -7.43 1.81
CA VAL A 92 12.36 -8.36 1.82
C VAL A 92 13.67 -7.59 1.89
N HIS A 93 13.75 -6.44 1.24
CA HIS A 93 14.94 -5.62 1.19
C HIS A 93 14.88 -4.49 2.22
N ARG A 94 16.05 -4.05 2.64
CA ARG A 94 16.18 -2.92 3.56
C ARG A 94 15.57 -1.65 2.95
N ASP A 95 15.69 -1.50 1.66
CA ASP A 95 15.15 -0.35 0.91
C ASP A 95 13.61 -0.32 0.99
N ASP A 96 12.93 -1.50 0.91
CA ASP A 96 11.48 -1.59 1.05
C ASP A 96 11.01 -1.05 2.41
N LEU A 97 11.76 -1.35 3.48
CA LEU A 97 11.46 -0.87 4.84
C LEU A 97 11.68 0.64 4.97
N GLU A 98 12.73 1.15 4.36
CA GLU A 98 13.03 2.58 4.34
C GLU A 98 11.98 3.35 3.53
N ASP A 99 11.49 2.77 2.43
CA ASP A 99 10.43 3.35 1.62
C ASP A 99 9.12 3.45 2.39
N VAL A 100 8.72 2.40 3.13
CA VAL A 100 7.53 2.45 3.99
C VAL A 100 7.68 3.50 5.10
N ARG A 101 8.84 3.57 5.76
CA ARG A 101 9.11 4.61 6.77
C ARG A 101 9.01 6.01 6.18
N ARG A 102 9.59 6.20 5.01
CA ARG A 102 9.56 7.48 4.29
C ARG A 102 8.15 7.86 3.88
N GLU A 103 7.35 6.89 3.40
CA GLU A 103 5.93 7.11 3.08
C GLU A 103 5.17 7.61 4.31
N VAL A 104 5.31 6.93 5.45
CA VAL A 104 4.65 7.32 6.71
C VAL A 104 5.09 8.71 7.17
N GLN A 105 6.40 9.00 7.13
CA GLN A 105 6.93 10.30 7.50
C GLN A 105 6.40 11.42 6.59
N MET A 106 6.34 11.18 5.27
CA MET A 106 5.77 12.14 4.33
C MET A 106 4.30 12.40 4.60
N MET A 107 3.50 11.35 4.83
CA MET A 107 2.08 11.51 5.16
C MET A 107 1.88 12.30 6.46
N HIS A 108 2.70 12.06 7.48
CA HIS A 108 2.67 12.86 8.72
C HIS A 108 3.04 14.32 8.47
N HIS A 109 4.07 14.55 7.63
CA HIS A 109 4.53 15.91 7.32
C HIS A 109 3.48 16.73 6.56
N LEU A 110 2.66 16.05 5.75
CA LEU A 110 1.58 16.65 4.94
C LEU A 110 0.23 16.68 5.67
N THR A 111 0.16 16.21 6.90
CA THR A 111 -1.07 16.16 7.71
C THR A 111 -1.68 17.56 7.88
N GLY A 112 -3.00 17.67 7.72
CA GLY A 112 -3.74 18.93 7.84
C GLY A 112 -3.85 19.74 6.55
N HIS A 113 -3.22 19.32 5.46
CA HIS A 113 -3.42 19.95 4.17
C HIS A 113 -4.76 19.53 3.56
N ARG A 114 -5.64 20.50 3.25
CA ARG A 114 -7.04 20.29 2.85
C ARG A 114 -7.27 19.39 1.61
N ASN A 115 -6.28 19.27 0.74
CA ASN A 115 -6.37 18.53 -0.51
C ASN A 115 -5.40 17.33 -0.56
N ILE A 116 -4.91 16.87 0.58
CA ILE A 116 -4.05 15.70 0.72
C ILE A 116 -4.71 14.76 1.73
N VAL A 117 -4.77 13.48 1.38
CA VAL A 117 -5.32 12.42 2.24
C VAL A 117 -4.60 12.40 3.58
N GLU A 118 -5.35 12.57 4.66
CA GLU A 118 -4.81 12.63 6.01
C GLU A 118 -4.52 11.24 6.58
N LEU A 119 -3.31 11.03 7.08
CA LEU A 119 -2.97 9.86 7.89
C LEU A 119 -3.47 10.08 9.31
N LYS A 120 -4.41 9.25 9.78
CA LYS A 120 -5.00 9.33 11.12
C LYS A 120 -4.18 8.58 12.16
N SER A 121 -3.66 7.42 11.80
CA SER A 121 -2.81 6.58 12.65
C SER A 121 -2.09 5.51 11.85
N ALA A 122 -1.04 4.96 12.43
CA ALA A 122 -0.30 3.85 11.86
C ALA A 122 -0.10 2.78 12.93
N TYR A 123 -0.40 1.53 12.59
CA TYR A 123 -0.27 0.36 13.46
C TYR A 123 0.73 -0.61 12.84
N GLU A 124 1.51 -1.26 13.68
CA GLU A 124 2.42 -2.31 13.26
C GLU A 124 2.20 -3.53 14.13
N ASP A 125 1.93 -4.66 13.51
CA ASP A 125 1.94 -5.96 14.14
C ASP A 125 3.07 -6.85 13.57
N ARG A 126 3.09 -8.13 13.95
CA ARG A 126 4.13 -9.08 13.49
C ARG A 126 4.07 -9.39 11.99
N TYR A 127 2.95 -9.11 11.33
CA TYR A 127 2.64 -9.58 9.99
C TYR A 127 2.34 -8.45 9.03
N SER A 128 1.94 -7.28 9.55
CA SER A 128 1.50 -6.16 8.73
C SER A 128 1.79 -4.79 9.34
N ILE A 129 1.91 -3.81 8.46
CA ILE A 129 1.86 -2.39 8.79
C ILE A 129 0.54 -1.87 8.24
N ASN A 130 -0.26 -1.23 9.08
CA ASN A 130 -1.60 -0.78 8.76
C ASN A 130 -1.68 0.75 8.89
N LEU A 131 -1.81 1.44 7.77
CA LEU A 131 -1.91 2.89 7.70
C LEU A 131 -3.38 3.29 7.61
N ILE A 132 -3.90 3.90 8.67
CA ILE A 132 -5.28 4.37 8.73
C ILE A 132 -5.37 5.79 8.19
N MET A 133 -6.14 5.97 7.14
CA MET A 133 -6.29 7.23 6.41
C MET A 133 -7.76 7.64 6.35
N GLU A 134 -8.01 8.91 6.07
CA GLU A 134 -9.36 9.34 5.74
C GLU A 134 -9.90 8.57 4.53
N LEU A 135 -11.20 8.32 4.53
CA LEU A 135 -11.88 7.62 3.44
C LEU A 135 -12.32 8.62 2.38
N CYS A 136 -11.74 8.52 1.17
CA CYS A 136 -12.21 9.24 -0.01
C CYS A 136 -13.36 8.45 -0.64
N GLY A 137 -14.60 8.91 -0.44
CA GLY A 137 -15.80 8.18 -0.87
C GLY A 137 -16.25 8.44 -2.30
N ASP A 138 -15.73 9.49 -2.93
CA ASP A 138 -16.25 10.01 -4.22
C ASP A 138 -15.71 9.31 -5.48
N GLY A 139 -14.89 8.28 -5.33
CA GLY A 139 -14.24 7.57 -6.44
C GLY A 139 -13.08 8.33 -7.08
N GLU A 140 -12.60 7.83 -8.21
CA GLU A 140 -11.48 8.42 -8.93
C GLU A 140 -11.90 9.68 -9.69
N LEU A 141 -10.99 10.65 -9.82
CA LEU A 141 -11.24 11.87 -10.54
C LEU A 141 -11.61 11.62 -12.01
N PHE A 142 -10.92 10.66 -12.63
CA PHE A 142 -11.15 10.29 -14.02
C PHE A 142 -12.58 9.77 -14.26
N ASP A 143 -13.09 8.90 -13.37
CA ASP A 143 -14.45 8.38 -13.43
C ASP A 143 -15.49 9.51 -13.30
N ARG A 144 -15.22 10.50 -12.44
CA ARG A 144 -16.07 11.67 -12.26
C ARG A 144 -16.09 12.58 -13.50
N ILE A 145 -14.96 12.71 -14.20
CA ILE A 145 -14.87 13.45 -15.44
C ILE A 145 -15.71 12.76 -16.53
N ILE A 146 -15.56 11.44 -16.67
CA ILE A 146 -16.34 10.64 -17.65
C ILE A 146 -17.84 10.72 -17.33
N ALA A 147 -18.23 10.53 -16.08
CA ALA A 147 -19.63 10.53 -15.66
C ALA A 147 -20.35 11.87 -15.94
N LYS A 148 -19.63 12.99 -15.96
CA LYS A 148 -20.17 14.31 -16.29
C LYS A 148 -20.27 14.61 -17.79
N SER A 149 -19.83 13.68 -18.64
CA SER A 149 -19.77 13.74 -20.11
C SER A 149 -19.05 14.96 -20.70
N HIS A 150 -19.00 16.10 -20.05
CA HIS A 150 -18.07 17.18 -20.34
C HIS A 150 -17.79 18.04 -19.11
N TYR A 151 -16.57 18.55 -19.03
CA TYR A 151 -16.15 19.52 -18.02
C TYR A 151 -16.19 20.92 -18.66
N SER A 152 -16.82 21.87 -17.99
CA SER A 152 -16.69 23.26 -18.44
C SER A 152 -15.24 23.72 -18.24
N GLU A 153 -14.77 24.59 -19.09
CA GLU A 153 -13.42 25.16 -19.02
C GLU A 153 -13.14 25.74 -17.62
N ARG A 154 -14.12 26.44 -17.06
CA ARG A 154 -14.02 26.98 -15.70
C ARG A 154 -13.84 25.88 -14.64
N ALA A 155 -14.59 24.78 -14.72
CA ALA A 155 -14.47 23.68 -13.78
C ALA A 155 -13.12 22.95 -13.93
N ALA A 156 -12.60 22.85 -15.14
CA ALA A 156 -11.28 22.31 -15.41
C ALA A 156 -10.17 23.22 -14.85
N ASP A 157 -10.28 24.54 -15.02
CA ASP A 157 -9.34 25.52 -14.45
C ASP A 157 -9.30 25.44 -12.92
N ASP A 158 -10.47 25.43 -12.27
CA ASP A 158 -10.59 25.31 -10.81
C ASP A 158 -9.94 24.03 -10.29
N LEU A 159 -10.10 22.92 -11.00
CA LEU A 159 -9.48 21.63 -10.63
C LEU A 159 -7.95 21.67 -10.84
N CYS A 160 -7.49 22.12 -12.01
CA CYS A 160 -6.07 22.23 -12.31
C CYS A 160 -5.37 23.15 -11.29
N ARG A 161 -5.99 24.26 -10.92
CA ARG A 161 -5.49 25.18 -9.91
C ARG A 161 -5.29 24.48 -8.57
N GLN A 162 -6.26 23.66 -8.13
CA GLN A 162 -6.13 22.89 -6.88
C GLN A 162 -4.97 21.89 -6.96
N VAL A 163 -4.85 21.14 -8.06
CA VAL A 163 -3.76 20.16 -8.24
C VAL A 163 -2.40 20.86 -8.23
N VAL A 164 -2.25 21.95 -9.00
CA VAL A 164 -0.99 22.71 -9.06
C VAL A 164 -0.63 23.31 -7.70
N THR A 165 -1.61 23.80 -6.93
CA THR A 165 -1.40 24.31 -5.57
C THR A 165 -0.86 23.20 -4.66
N VAL A 166 -1.48 22.02 -4.67
CA VAL A 166 -1.02 20.87 -3.86
C VAL A 166 0.41 20.48 -4.23
N VAL A 167 0.72 20.39 -5.53
CA VAL A 167 2.07 20.06 -5.99
C VAL A 167 3.08 21.12 -5.54
N HIS A 168 2.73 22.40 -5.64
CA HIS A 168 3.56 23.51 -5.18
C HIS A 168 3.82 23.40 -3.67
N ASP A 169 2.79 23.16 -2.86
CA ASP A 169 2.90 23.05 -1.42
C ASP A 169 3.75 21.82 -1.02
N CYS A 170 3.56 20.67 -1.68
CA CYS A 170 4.44 19.51 -1.51
C CYS A 170 5.91 19.84 -1.82
N HIS A 171 6.17 20.53 -2.94
CA HIS A 171 7.54 20.91 -3.32
C HIS A 171 8.18 21.89 -2.33
N THR A 172 7.40 22.84 -1.80
CA THR A 172 7.89 23.78 -0.75
C THR A 172 8.28 23.06 0.53
N MET A 173 7.61 21.96 0.83
CA MET A 173 7.92 21.07 1.96
C MET A 173 8.99 20.01 1.62
N GLY A 174 9.61 20.09 0.44
CA GLY A 174 10.66 19.15 0.00
C GLY A 174 10.13 17.77 -0.41
N VAL A 175 8.82 17.63 -0.64
CA VAL A 175 8.19 16.37 -1.06
C VAL A 175 7.89 16.41 -2.56
N MET A 176 8.36 15.41 -3.29
CA MET A 176 8.10 15.23 -4.72
C MET A 176 7.21 14.02 -4.94
N HIS A 177 6.06 14.19 -5.61
CA HIS A 177 5.06 13.13 -5.77
C HIS A 177 5.53 11.97 -6.67
N ARG A 178 6.18 12.25 -7.79
CA ARG A 178 6.77 11.30 -8.77
C ARG A 178 5.82 10.37 -9.53
N ASP A 179 4.52 10.32 -9.18
CA ASP A 179 3.53 9.42 -9.79
C ASP A 179 2.17 10.14 -9.91
N LEU A 180 2.19 11.36 -10.45
CA LEU A 180 0.95 12.08 -10.78
C LEU A 180 0.29 11.42 -11.99
N LYS A 181 -0.95 10.99 -11.81
CA LYS A 181 -1.78 10.39 -12.87
C LYS A 181 -3.24 10.80 -12.67
N PRO A 182 -4.04 10.82 -13.76
CA PRO A 182 -5.45 11.21 -13.72
C PRO A 182 -6.31 10.26 -12.91
#